data_5f7c61d1fe8308ac8008d5ed5fe770fc
#
_entry.id   5f7c61d1fe8308ac8008d5ed5fe770fc
#
_cell.length_a   1.000
_cell.length_b   1.000
_cell.length_c   1.000
_cell.angle_alpha   90.00
_cell.angle_beta   90.00
_cell.angle_gamma   90.00
#
_symmetry.space_group_name_H-M   'P 1'
#
loop_
_entity.id
_entity.type
_entity.pdbx_description
1 polymer ?
#
loop_
_entity_poly.entity_id
_entity_poly.type
_entity_poly.pdbx_seq_one_letter_code
_entity_poly.pdbx_strand_id
1 'polypeptide(L)'
;HELVSPDIHVDICMVPPSEERDYYTLVTMGMGAHRMNVPKELAEYKLERAELAIALPPDWKLDQESMEAERWYWPIRLLKVLARLPIANDTWLGWGHTMDNQSSFAENTELCASLLTAPQGIEGDDGVCILPNGEEVNFYQVIPLYREELDYKLEHGADALLEKMADVSFVVNPTRQKANTEGILTYENFDGEMDDACYHIESIEEKELPVDPITAYNHMAIYLRWCMEHDLMSEEFIEEYGEVVQQVKADPAGVDLREFIRDELDSCLFAVLFNHQGHAFASYYYGESDDPYYPADIDNHALEYFGSEQYHSDEFQDEAYLFVPFDEDYYQAMAKVIAKRFANWQGQASTGESEHPAPIL
;
A
#
# COMPACT_ATOMS: atom_id res chain seq x y z
N HIS A 1 -38.28 7.93 8.30
CA HIS A 1 -38.58 8.27 9.71
C HIS A 1 -38.55 7.04 10.60
N GLU A 2 -37.82 7.15 11.70
CA GLU A 2 -37.83 6.17 12.77
C GLU A 2 -39.05 6.46 13.68
N LEU A 3 -39.88 5.44 13.91
CA LEU A 3 -41.10 5.64 14.70
C LEU A 3 -40.90 5.45 16.20
N VAL A 4 -39.92 4.65 16.61
CA VAL A 4 -39.58 4.37 18.01
C VAL A 4 -38.07 4.14 18.10
N SER A 5 -37.39 4.83 19.01
CA SER A 5 -35.99 4.60 19.33
C SER A 5 -35.82 4.43 20.83
N PRO A 6 -35.01 3.47 21.31
CA PRO A 6 -34.74 3.31 22.74
C PRO A 6 -33.81 4.40 23.30
N ASP A 7 -32.93 5.01 22.44
CA ASP A 7 -31.85 5.90 22.87
C ASP A 7 -31.95 7.28 22.23
N ILE A 8 -31.54 7.40 20.97
CA ILE A 8 -31.65 8.62 20.17
C ILE A 8 -32.50 8.34 18.94
N HIS A 9 -33.19 9.38 18.49
CA HIS A 9 -33.93 9.32 17.22
C HIS A 9 -32.98 9.66 16.08
N VAL A 10 -32.74 8.70 15.17
CA VAL A 10 -31.88 8.89 14.00
C VAL A 10 -32.72 8.72 12.74
N ASP A 11 -32.98 9.81 12.06
CA ASP A 11 -33.56 9.82 10.72
C ASP A 11 -32.47 9.75 9.64
N ILE A 12 -32.86 9.33 8.45
CA ILE A 12 -32.01 9.45 7.25
C ILE A 12 -32.61 10.52 6.36
N CYS A 13 -31.86 11.60 6.18
CA CYS A 13 -32.19 12.64 5.21
C CYS A 13 -31.71 12.23 3.84
N MET A 14 -32.53 12.37 2.82
CA MET A 14 -32.17 12.09 1.43
C MET A 14 -32.08 13.39 0.64
N VAL A 15 -30.92 13.63 0.05
CA VAL A 15 -30.68 14.72 -0.90
C VAL A 15 -30.64 14.10 -2.29
N PRO A 16 -31.61 14.47 -3.18
CA PRO A 16 -31.68 13.86 -4.50
C PRO A 16 -30.57 14.37 -5.45
N PRO A 17 -30.32 13.69 -6.56
CA PRO A 17 -29.44 14.16 -7.63
C PRO A 17 -29.86 15.54 -8.15
N SER A 18 -28.90 16.31 -8.65
CA SER A 18 -29.08 17.60 -9.29
C SER A 18 -28.25 17.67 -10.58
N GLU A 19 -28.35 18.78 -11.35
CA GLU A 19 -27.52 19.00 -12.54
C GLU A 19 -26.02 19.06 -12.23
N GLU A 20 -25.65 19.49 -11.02
CA GLU A 20 -24.26 19.62 -10.58
C GLU A 20 -23.75 18.35 -9.87
N ARG A 21 -24.67 17.45 -9.45
CA ARG A 21 -24.36 16.27 -8.65
C ARG A 21 -25.25 15.12 -9.02
N ASP A 22 -24.74 14.19 -9.82
CA ASP A 22 -25.47 13.03 -10.34
C ASP A 22 -25.45 11.83 -9.39
N TYR A 23 -25.85 12.04 -8.12
CA TYR A 23 -25.98 10.98 -7.11
C TYR A 23 -26.89 11.42 -5.96
N TYR A 24 -27.50 10.44 -5.28
CA TYR A 24 -28.16 10.66 -3.99
C TYR A 24 -27.13 10.78 -2.89
N THR A 25 -27.37 11.68 -1.92
CA THR A 25 -26.67 11.66 -0.64
C THR A 25 -27.66 11.31 0.45
N LEU A 26 -27.41 10.23 1.18
CA LEU A 26 -28.13 9.89 2.40
C LEU A 26 -27.30 10.36 3.59
N VAL A 27 -27.92 11.11 4.50
CA VAL A 27 -27.25 11.69 5.68
C VAL A 27 -28.03 11.32 6.93
N THR A 28 -27.35 10.86 7.97
CA THR A 28 -27.98 10.70 9.28
C THR A 28 -28.38 12.06 9.87
N MET A 29 -29.45 12.08 10.61
CA MET A 29 -29.91 13.26 11.35
C MET A 29 -30.35 12.81 12.74
N GLY A 30 -29.60 13.26 13.76
CA GLY A 30 -29.86 12.95 15.15
C GLY A 30 -28.75 12.16 15.85
N MET A 31 -27.81 11.56 15.13
CA MET A 31 -26.63 10.97 15.75
C MET A 31 -25.83 12.02 16.53
N GLY A 32 -25.67 13.22 15.97
CA GLY A 32 -24.99 14.35 16.60
C GLY A 32 -25.66 14.88 17.88
N ALA A 33 -26.87 14.43 18.23
CA ALA A 33 -27.47 14.75 19.54
C ALA A 33 -26.73 14.04 20.69
N HIS A 34 -26.11 12.88 20.44
CA HIS A 34 -25.27 12.17 21.38
C HIS A 34 -23.86 12.72 21.41
N ARG A 35 -23.28 12.90 22.61
CA ARG A 35 -21.85 13.16 22.79
C ARG A 35 -21.12 11.83 22.88
N MET A 36 -20.30 11.53 21.90
CA MET A 36 -19.47 10.33 21.84
C MET A 36 -18.35 10.40 22.90
N ASN A 37 -17.92 9.24 23.36
CA ASN A 37 -16.85 9.09 24.35
C ASN A 37 -15.47 9.17 23.68
N VAL A 38 -15.05 10.37 23.33
CA VAL A 38 -13.75 10.66 22.68
C VAL A 38 -12.65 10.71 23.73
N PRO A 39 -11.45 10.12 23.45
CA PRO A 39 -10.28 10.23 24.33
C PRO A 39 -9.92 11.69 24.62
N LYS A 40 -9.52 11.98 25.86
CA LYS A 40 -9.24 13.35 26.32
C LYS A 40 -8.09 14.01 25.55
N GLU A 41 -7.17 13.21 25.07
CA GLU A 41 -6.01 13.62 24.27
C GLU A 41 -6.43 14.23 22.92
N LEU A 42 -7.64 13.90 22.45
CA LEU A 42 -8.22 14.40 21.20
C LEU A 42 -9.24 15.54 21.41
N ALA A 43 -9.38 16.07 22.62
CA ALA A 43 -10.40 17.08 22.95
C ALA A 43 -10.26 18.38 22.14
N GLU A 44 -9.05 18.75 21.71
CA GLU A 44 -8.81 19.93 20.88
C GLU A 44 -9.45 19.85 19.49
N TYR A 45 -9.67 18.62 18.99
CA TYR A 45 -10.26 18.36 17.66
C TYR A 45 -11.79 18.38 17.66
N LYS A 46 -12.44 18.48 18.83
CA LYS A 46 -13.91 18.59 18.99
C LYS A 46 -14.70 17.50 18.26
N LEU A 47 -14.30 16.25 18.44
CA LEU A 47 -14.84 15.08 17.73
C LEU A 47 -16.07 14.45 18.40
N GLU A 48 -16.63 15.06 19.47
CA GLU A 48 -17.68 14.45 20.29
C GLU A 48 -19.04 14.31 19.60
N ARG A 49 -19.24 14.99 18.46
CA ARG A 49 -20.50 14.88 17.72
C ARG A 49 -20.23 14.64 16.24
N ALA A 50 -21.01 13.72 15.66
CA ALA A 50 -20.89 13.42 14.25
C ALA A 50 -22.24 13.08 13.61
N GLU A 51 -22.30 13.26 12.30
CA GLU A 51 -23.29 12.68 11.40
C GLU A 51 -22.57 11.95 10.26
N LEU A 52 -23.25 10.98 9.66
CA LEU A 52 -22.68 10.13 8.62
C LEU A 52 -23.40 10.33 7.30
N ALA A 53 -22.64 10.30 6.20
CA ALA A 53 -23.16 10.38 4.86
C ALA A 53 -22.73 9.20 4.00
N ILE A 54 -23.57 8.78 3.04
CA ILE A 54 -23.23 7.82 1.99
C ILE A 54 -23.80 8.29 0.67
N ALA A 55 -23.03 8.18 -0.40
CA ALA A 55 -23.46 8.56 -1.75
C ALA A 55 -23.91 7.32 -2.54
N LEU A 56 -25.06 7.41 -3.19
CA LEU A 56 -25.66 6.32 -3.98
C LEU A 56 -25.87 6.79 -5.42
N PRO A 57 -25.71 5.93 -6.43
CA PRO A 57 -25.92 6.30 -7.83
C PRO A 57 -27.38 6.73 -8.10
N PRO A 58 -27.63 7.50 -9.16
CA PRO A 58 -28.94 8.08 -9.44
C PRO A 58 -30.02 7.05 -9.75
N ASP A 59 -29.66 5.84 -10.15
CA ASP A 59 -30.54 4.71 -10.42
C ASP A 59 -30.80 3.83 -9.18
N TRP A 60 -30.26 4.19 -8.00
CA TRP A 60 -30.51 3.47 -6.77
C TRP A 60 -31.98 3.54 -6.36
N LYS A 61 -32.58 2.40 -6.07
CA LYS A 61 -34.00 2.34 -5.75
C LYS A 61 -34.28 2.64 -4.28
N LEU A 62 -34.95 3.76 -4.02
CA LEU A 62 -35.28 4.25 -2.68
C LEU A 62 -36.79 4.31 -2.42
N ASP A 63 -37.59 3.71 -3.31
CA ASP A 63 -39.04 3.55 -3.10
C ASP A 63 -39.34 2.47 -2.02
N GLN A 64 -40.48 2.55 -1.40
CA GLN A 64 -40.85 1.70 -0.27
C GLN A 64 -40.83 0.21 -0.61
N GLU A 65 -41.26 -0.15 -1.82
CA GLU A 65 -41.32 -1.56 -2.26
C GLU A 65 -39.89 -2.11 -2.48
N SER A 66 -39.04 -1.35 -3.14
CA SER A 66 -37.63 -1.74 -3.39
C SER A 66 -36.84 -1.88 -2.08
N MET A 67 -37.09 -1.01 -1.12
CA MET A 67 -36.42 -1.03 0.19
C MET A 67 -36.82 -2.23 1.09
N GLU A 68 -37.79 -3.06 0.70
CA GLU A 68 -38.04 -4.34 1.36
C GLU A 68 -36.96 -5.39 1.04
N ALA A 69 -36.21 -5.19 -0.06
CA ALA A 69 -35.10 -6.06 -0.46
C ALA A 69 -33.76 -5.52 0.05
N GLU A 70 -32.99 -6.35 0.72
CA GLU A 70 -31.68 -5.99 1.32
C GLU A 70 -30.70 -5.41 0.31
N ARG A 71 -30.75 -5.85 -0.96
CA ARG A 71 -29.94 -5.34 -2.06
C ARG A 71 -30.04 -3.81 -2.29
N TRP A 72 -31.13 -3.19 -1.85
CA TRP A 72 -31.35 -1.74 -1.95
C TRP A 72 -31.33 -1.06 -0.57
N TYR A 73 -31.60 -1.81 0.50
CA TYR A 73 -31.74 -1.28 1.86
C TYR A 73 -30.44 -1.23 2.65
N TRP A 74 -29.45 -2.05 2.31
CA TRP A 74 -28.23 -2.19 3.11
C TRP A 74 -27.49 -0.87 3.40
N PRO A 75 -27.41 0.17 2.50
CA PRO A 75 -26.73 1.41 2.85
C PRO A 75 -27.45 2.17 3.97
N ILE A 76 -28.78 2.14 3.98
CA ILE A 76 -29.60 2.74 5.05
C ILE A 76 -29.39 1.98 6.36
N ARG A 77 -29.37 0.66 6.30
CA ARG A 77 -29.09 -0.18 7.46
C ARG A 77 -27.70 0.08 8.01
N LEU A 78 -26.69 0.18 7.14
CA LEU A 78 -25.31 0.52 7.51
C LEU A 78 -25.24 1.85 8.26
N LEU A 79 -25.82 2.92 7.72
CA LEU A 79 -25.88 4.21 8.39
C LEU A 79 -26.54 4.14 9.77
N LYS A 80 -27.66 3.40 9.89
CA LYS A 80 -28.38 3.23 11.17
C LYS A 80 -27.59 2.44 12.20
N VAL A 81 -26.82 1.45 11.78
CA VAL A 81 -25.94 0.65 12.66
C VAL A 81 -24.79 1.52 13.14
N LEU A 82 -24.10 2.20 12.24
CA LEU A 82 -22.98 3.08 12.57
C LEU A 82 -23.42 4.22 13.51
N ALA A 83 -24.55 4.86 13.23
CA ALA A 83 -25.04 5.98 14.05
C ALA A 83 -25.34 5.59 15.51
N ARG A 84 -25.61 4.31 15.79
CA ARG A 84 -25.86 3.79 17.14
C ARG A 84 -24.66 3.16 17.82
N LEU A 85 -23.62 2.87 17.05
CA LEU A 85 -22.41 2.20 17.56
C LEU A 85 -21.76 2.96 18.73
N PRO A 86 -21.61 4.30 18.69
CA PRO A 86 -21.05 5.04 19.82
C PRO A 86 -21.84 4.89 21.13
N ILE A 87 -23.17 4.87 21.05
CA ILE A 87 -24.03 4.68 22.23
C ILE A 87 -23.93 3.26 22.73
N ALA A 88 -24.05 2.29 21.82
CA ALA A 88 -24.11 0.87 22.18
C ALA A 88 -22.81 0.37 22.84
N ASN A 89 -21.67 0.94 22.43
CA ASN A 89 -20.34 0.49 22.87
C ASN A 89 -19.56 1.52 23.70
N ASP A 90 -20.21 2.64 24.10
CA ASP A 90 -19.56 3.75 24.82
C ASP A 90 -18.23 4.19 24.17
N THR A 91 -18.27 4.45 22.87
CA THR A 91 -17.11 4.75 22.04
C THR A 91 -17.34 5.98 21.17
N TRP A 92 -16.50 6.18 20.18
CA TRP A 92 -16.60 7.29 19.23
C TRP A 92 -16.33 6.82 17.80
N LEU A 93 -16.76 7.60 16.83
CA LEU A 93 -16.49 7.44 15.41
C LEU A 93 -15.80 8.71 14.89
N GLY A 94 -14.81 8.52 14.04
CA GLY A 94 -14.04 9.58 13.43
C GLY A 94 -13.39 9.17 12.11
N TRP A 95 -12.68 10.09 11.52
CA TRP A 95 -11.93 9.84 10.29
C TRP A 95 -10.98 8.64 10.46
N GLY A 96 -10.87 7.81 9.43
CA GLY A 96 -10.03 6.62 9.43
C GLY A 96 -10.58 5.42 10.22
N HIS A 97 -11.71 5.57 10.92
CA HIS A 97 -12.34 4.44 11.60
C HIS A 97 -13.00 3.48 10.61
N THR A 98 -12.91 2.19 10.91
CA THR A 98 -13.53 1.13 10.11
C THR A 98 -14.51 0.30 10.94
N MET A 99 -15.51 -0.24 10.27
CA MET A 99 -16.43 -1.21 10.85
C MET A 99 -16.47 -2.45 9.96
N ASP A 100 -16.23 -3.61 10.57
CA ASP A 100 -16.34 -4.92 9.93
C ASP A 100 -17.75 -5.48 10.12
N ASN A 101 -18.44 -5.73 9.02
CA ASN A 101 -19.77 -6.39 9.05
C ASN A 101 -19.67 -7.92 9.11
N GLN A 102 -18.44 -8.49 9.05
CA GLN A 102 -18.11 -9.92 9.05
C GLN A 102 -18.66 -10.72 7.86
N SER A 103 -19.61 -10.20 7.14
CA SER A 103 -20.23 -10.79 5.96
C SER A 103 -20.61 -9.69 4.96
N SER A 104 -20.85 -10.05 3.72
CA SER A 104 -21.33 -9.13 2.70
C SER A 104 -22.57 -8.36 3.16
N PHE A 105 -22.66 -7.09 2.80
CA PHE A 105 -23.83 -6.25 3.17
C PHE A 105 -25.15 -6.77 2.60
N ALA A 106 -25.09 -7.34 1.38
CA ALA A 106 -26.25 -7.92 0.70
C ALA A 106 -25.80 -8.99 -0.32
N GLU A 107 -26.76 -9.72 -0.87
CA GLU A 107 -26.54 -10.79 -1.85
C GLU A 107 -25.92 -10.33 -3.20
N ASN A 108 -26.04 -9.05 -3.51
CA ASN A 108 -25.57 -8.46 -4.77
C ASN A 108 -24.23 -7.74 -4.63
N THR A 109 -23.52 -7.92 -3.54
CA THR A 109 -22.21 -7.29 -3.30
C THR A 109 -21.34 -8.17 -2.42
N GLU A 110 -20.03 -8.08 -2.61
CA GLU A 110 -19.02 -8.64 -1.71
C GLU A 110 -18.49 -7.60 -0.72
N LEU A 111 -18.94 -6.35 -0.80
CA LEU A 111 -18.61 -5.31 0.17
C LEU A 111 -19.07 -5.75 1.56
N CYS A 112 -18.18 -5.72 2.54
CA CYS A 112 -18.43 -6.31 3.87
C CYS A 112 -17.89 -5.47 5.03
N ALA A 113 -17.30 -4.32 4.75
CA ALA A 113 -16.79 -3.40 5.76
C ALA A 113 -17.00 -1.95 5.33
N SER A 114 -16.72 -0.99 6.20
CA SER A 114 -16.79 0.43 5.87
C SER A 114 -15.64 1.20 6.50
N LEU A 115 -15.21 2.27 5.80
CA LEU A 115 -14.24 3.27 6.24
C LEU A 115 -14.96 4.62 6.36
N LEU A 116 -14.62 5.40 7.37
CA LEU A 116 -15.06 6.79 7.53
C LEU A 116 -13.98 7.74 7.02
N THR A 117 -14.35 8.62 6.09
CA THR A 117 -13.45 9.63 5.51
C THR A 117 -14.03 11.03 5.66
N ALA A 118 -13.27 12.05 5.30
CA ALA A 118 -13.83 13.39 5.10
C ALA A 118 -14.88 13.35 3.98
N PRO A 119 -15.93 14.20 4.06
CA PRO A 119 -16.93 14.31 2.99
C PRO A 119 -16.26 14.68 1.67
N GLN A 120 -16.65 14.01 0.60
CA GLN A 120 -16.13 14.25 -0.75
C GLN A 120 -17.14 15.01 -1.61
N GLY A 121 -16.66 15.76 -2.60
CA GLY A 121 -17.52 16.54 -3.48
C GLY A 121 -18.09 17.82 -2.83
N ILE A 122 -17.54 18.26 -1.70
CA ILE A 122 -17.86 19.53 -1.03
C ILE A 122 -16.63 20.42 -1.17
N GLU A 123 -16.83 21.67 -1.63
CA GLU A 123 -15.76 22.66 -1.73
C GLU A 123 -15.52 23.30 -0.35
N GLY A 124 -14.27 23.36 0.11
CA GLY A 124 -13.86 24.02 1.34
C GLY A 124 -13.83 23.11 2.58
N ASP A 125 -13.80 23.75 3.76
CA ASP A 125 -13.69 23.11 5.08
C ASP A 125 -15.08 22.70 5.64
N ASP A 126 -16.03 22.42 4.78
CA ASP A 126 -17.46 22.32 5.10
C ASP A 126 -17.89 20.92 5.65
N GLY A 127 -16.92 20.11 6.07
CA GLY A 127 -17.19 18.85 6.79
C GLY A 127 -17.68 19.04 8.23
N VAL A 128 -17.92 20.29 8.69
CA VAL A 128 -18.30 20.61 10.07
C VAL A 128 -19.48 21.57 10.12
N CYS A 129 -20.51 21.23 10.92
CA CYS A 129 -21.60 22.14 11.24
C CYS A 129 -21.40 22.73 12.63
N ILE A 130 -21.34 24.06 12.74
CA ILE A 130 -21.23 24.76 14.02
C ILE A 130 -22.63 25.02 14.57
N LEU A 131 -22.92 24.48 15.75
CA LEU A 131 -24.17 24.67 16.44
C LEU A 131 -24.24 26.08 17.09
N PRO A 132 -25.45 26.58 17.40
CA PRO A 132 -25.62 27.93 18.05
C PRO A 132 -24.90 28.08 19.39
N ASN A 133 -24.60 26.99 20.09
CA ASN A 133 -23.83 26.97 21.33
C ASN A 133 -22.31 26.88 21.13
N GLY A 134 -21.84 26.87 19.89
CA GLY A 134 -20.42 26.77 19.52
C GLY A 134 -19.87 25.34 19.50
N GLU A 135 -20.68 24.31 19.75
CA GLU A 135 -20.28 22.93 19.55
C GLU A 135 -20.23 22.60 18.05
N GLU A 136 -19.40 21.65 17.69
CA GLU A 136 -19.20 21.22 16.31
C GLU A 136 -19.78 19.82 16.07
N VAL A 137 -20.45 19.64 14.94
CA VAL A 137 -20.90 18.34 14.44
C VAL A 137 -20.09 18.01 13.19
N ASN A 138 -19.26 16.99 13.28
CA ASN A 138 -18.43 16.53 12.18
C ASN A 138 -19.23 15.65 11.24
N PHE A 139 -19.02 15.77 9.94
CA PHE A 139 -19.63 14.90 8.94
C PHE A 139 -18.58 13.95 8.39
N TYR A 140 -18.91 12.67 8.36
CA TYR A 140 -18.03 11.65 7.79
C TYR A 140 -18.71 10.92 6.62
N GLN A 141 -17.96 10.78 5.53
CA GLN A 141 -18.37 9.96 4.38
C GLN A 141 -18.12 8.49 4.70
N VAL A 142 -19.13 7.65 4.48
CA VAL A 142 -19.02 6.20 4.63
C VAL A 142 -18.64 5.60 3.27
N ILE A 143 -17.49 4.97 3.21
CA ILE A 143 -16.98 4.26 2.03
C ILE A 143 -17.04 2.76 2.31
N PRO A 144 -17.88 2.01 1.58
CA PRO A 144 -17.92 0.55 1.70
C PRO A 144 -16.66 -0.11 1.14
N LEU A 145 -16.14 -1.10 1.86
CA LEU A 145 -14.90 -1.81 1.59
C LEU A 145 -15.13 -3.29 1.33
N TYR A 146 -14.27 -3.88 0.51
CA TYR A 146 -14.04 -5.32 0.44
C TYR A 146 -13.20 -5.81 1.62
N ARG A 147 -13.16 -7.13 1.84
CA ARG A 147 -12.37 -7.75 2.92
C ARG A 147 -10.90 -7.39 2.81
N GLU A 148 -10.33 -7.53 1.65
CA GLU A 148 -8.92 -7.28 1.38
C GLU A 148 -8.54 -5.80 1.61
N GLU A 149 -9.45 -4.87 1.30
CA GLU A 149 -9.26 -3.44 1.57
C GLU A 149 -9.30 -3.12 3.06
N LEU A 150 -10.20 -3.79 3.82
CA LEU A 150 -10.21 -3.67 5.27
C LEU A 150 -8.92 -4.22 5.89
N ASP A 151 -8.51 -5.42 5.46
CA ASP A 151 -7.31 -6.08 5.97
C ASP A 151 -6.07 -5.21 5.69
N TYR A 152 -5.94 -4.68 4.48
CA TYR A 152 -4.90 -3.73 4.11
C TYR A 152 -4.92 -2.46 5.01
N LYS A 153 -6.10 -1.87 5.24
CA LYS A 153 -6.23 -0.70 6.11
C LYS A 153 -5.82 -0.99 7.55
N LEU A 154 -6.14 -2.17 8.08
CA LEU A 154 -5.76 -2.56 9.44
C LEU A 154 -4.26 -2.75 9.61
N GLU A 155 -3.59 -3.15 8.56
CA GLU A 155 -2.14 -3.34 8.53
C GLU A 155 -1.39 -2.03 8.26
N HIS A 156 -1.88 -1.20 7.33
CA HIS A 156 -1.14 -0.05 6.78
C HIS A 156 -1.74 1.32 7.08
N GLY A 157 -2.90 1.39 7.72
CA GLY A 157 -3.56 2.64 8.06
C GLY A 157 -4.54 3.13 6.99
N ALA A 158 -5.27 4.21 7.34
CA ALA A 158 -6.33 4.74 6.48
C ALA A 158 -5.78 5.52 5.28
N ASP A 159 -4.72 6.30 5.47
CA ASP A 159 -4.08 7.08 4.40
C ASP A 159 -3.57 6.17 3.29
N ALA A 160 -2.85 5.11 3.64
CA ALA A 160 -2.33 4.15 2.69
C ALA A 160 -3.44 3.45 1.88
N LEU A 161 -4.55 3.08 2.52
CA LEU A 161 -5.70 2.55 1.78
C LEU A 161 -6.32 3.59 0.84
N LEU A 162 -6.46 4.84 1.29
CA LEU A 162 -7.06 5.90 0.48
C LEU A 162 -6.21 6.21 -0.77
N GLU A 163 -4.90 6.12 -0.69
CA GLU A 163 -4.00 6.21 -1.86
C GLU A 163 -4.28 5.08 -2.86
N LYS A 164 -4.46 3.83 -2.39
CA LYS A 164 -4.87 2.71 -3.25
C LYS A 164 -6.27 2.86 -3.84
N MET A 165 -7.12 3.63 -3.19
CA MET A 165 -8.50 3.90 -3.59
C MET A 165 -8.65 5.23 -4.35
N ALA A 166 -7.57 5.91 -4.75
CA ALA A 166 -7.63 7.22 -5.40
C ALA A 166 -8.57 7.25 -6.63
N ASP A 167 -8.63 6.16 -7.39
CA ASP A 167 -9.50 6.00 -8.55
C ASP A 167 -10.89 5.40 -8.21
N VAL A 168 -11.13 5.07 -6.94
CA VAL A 168 -12.42 4.51 -6.50
C VAL A 168 -13.39 5.63 -6.21
N SER A 169 -14.53 5.64 -6.92
CA SER A 169 -15.59 6.60 -6.67
C SER A 169 -16.17 6.44 -5.25
N PHE A 170 -16.38 7.57 -4.56
CA PHE A 170 -17.10 7.61 -3.28
C PHE A 170 -18.60 7.30 -3.44
N VAL A 171 -19.13 7.33 -4.67
CA VAL A 171 -20.50 6.89 -4.97
C VAL A 171 -20.53 5.37 -4.99
N VAL A 172 -21.39 4.77 -4.19
CA VAL A 172 -21.49 3.32 -4.02
C VAL A 172 -21.73 2.61 -5.35
N ASN A 173 -20.84 1.69 -5.67
CA ASN A 173 -21.06 0.69 -6.71
C ASN A 173 -20.90 -0.70 -6.07
N PRO A 174 -22.00 -1.47 -5.90
CA PRO A 174 -21.98 -2.78 -5.23
C PRO A 174 -21.06 -3.81 -5.88
N THR A 175 -20.73 -3.61 -7.16
CA THR A 175 -19.91 -4.53 -7.96
C THR A 175 -18.66 -3.83 -8.52
N ARG A 176 -18.19 -2.76 -7.86
CA ARG A 176 -16.95 -2.10 -8.27
C ARG A 176 -15.78 -3.08 -8.26
N GLN A 177 -14.75 -2.77 -8.99
CA GLN A 177 -13.49 -3.50 -8.85
C GLN A 177 -12.91 -3.23 -7.46
N LYS A 178 -12.26 -4.24 -6.88
CA LYS A 178 -11.48 -4.09 -5.66
C LYS A 178 -10.33 -3.12 -5.93
N ALA A 179 -10.01 -2.28 -4.97
CA ALA A 179 -8.74 -1.56 -5.01
C ALA A 179 -7.62 -2.59 -5.07
N ASN A 180 -6.57 -2.29 -5.81
CA ASN A 180 -5.42 -3.17 -5.89
C ASN A 180 -4.64 -3.11 -4.57
N THR A 181 -5.06 -3.94 -3.61
CA THR A 181 -4.38 -4.15 -2.33
C THR A 181 -3.46 -5.36 -2.38
N GLU A 182 -3.53 -6.16 -3.45
CA GLU A 182 -2.63 -7.29 -3.68
C GLU A 182 -1.30 -6.77 -4.24
N GLY A 183 -0.21 -7.21 -3.65
CA GLY A 183 1.14 -7.09 -4.23
C GLY A 183 1.88 -5.80 -3.97
N ILE A 184 1.53 -5.04 -2.92
CA ILE A 184 2.40 -4.01 -2.41
C ILE A 184 2.73 -4.35 -0.96
N LEU A 185 3.83 -5.06 -0.79
CA LEU A 185 4.58 -5.01 0.44
C LEU A 185 4.90 -3.53 0.69
N THR A 186 4.54 -3.08 1.87
CA THR A 186 4.58 -1.69 2.34
C THR A 186 5.84 -0.96 1.94
N TYR A 187 5.68 0.07 1.12
CA TYR A 187 6.72 1.04 0.80
C TYR A 187 7.03 1.99 1.96
N GLU A 188 6.19 2.05 2.99
CA GLU A 188 6.27 3.06 4.06
C GLU A 188 7.44 2.90 5.03
N ASN A 189 8.20 1.79 4.95
CA ASN A 189 9.37 1.57 5.81
C ASN A 189 10.67 1.37 5.04
N PHE A 190 10.66 1.49 3.72
CA PHE A 190 11.88 1.44 2.93
C PHE A 190 12.28 2.88 2.61
N ASP A 191 13.09 3.49 3.49
CA ASP A 191 13.55 4.89 3.44
C ASP A 191 14.46 5.21 2.24
N GLY A 192 14.24 4.53 1.14
CA GLY A 192 14.87 4.83 -0.13
C GLY A 192 16.21 4.17 -0.35
N GLU A 193 17.09 4.03 0.62
CA GLU A 193 18.40 3.41 0.46
C GLU A 193 18.27 1.88 0.48
N MET A 194 18.61 1.25 -0.64
CA MET A 194 18.62 -0.21 -0.79
C MET A 194 19.99 -0.79 -0.52
N ASP A 195 21.03 -0.11 -1.00
CA ASP A 195 22.41 -0.55 -0.91
C ASP A 195 23.36 0.64 -1.07
N ASP A 196 24.43 0.65 -0.28
CA ASP A 196 25.48 1.64 -0.33
C ASP A 196 26.85 0.96 -0.48
N ALA A 197 27.53 1.20 -1.59
CA ALA A 197 28.84 0.65 -1.87
C ALA A 197 29.90 1.03 -0.83
N CYS A 198 29.69 2.11 -0.07
CA CYS A 198 30.63 2.54 0.97
C CYS A 198 30.87 1.44 2.02
N TYR A 199 29.83 0.69 2.44
CA TYR A 199 29.97 -0.43 3.39
C TYR A 199 30.87 -1.55 2.82
N HIS A 200 30.74 -1.84 1.54
CA HIS A 200 31.54 -2.89 0.88
C HIS A 200 32.99 -2.42 0.64
N ILE A 201 33.19 -1.13 0.35
CA ILE A 201 34.53 -0.52 0.24
C ILE A 201 35.23 -0.54 1.60
N GLU A 202 34.52 -0.20 2.68
CA GLU A 202 35.05 -0.26 4.04
C GLU A 202 35.50 -1.69 4.40
N SER A 203 34.69 -2.71 4.07
CA SER A 203 35.08 -4.11 4.25
C SER A 203 36.34 -4.49 3.47
N ILE A 204 36.50 -4.00 2.20
CA ILE A 204 37.71 -4.21 1.41
C ILE A 204 38.93 -3.60 2.09
N GLU A 205 38.80 -2.37 2.57
CA GLU A 205 39.90 -1.62 3.22
C GLU A 205 40.26 -2.20 4.58
N GLU A 206 39.27 -2.45 5.46
CA GLU A 206 39.50 -2.99 6.81
C GLU A 206 40.11 -4.39 6.80
N LYS A 207 39.69 -5.23 5.86
CA LYS A 207 40.17 -6.62 5.70
C LYS A 207 41.40 -6.72 4.80
N GLU A 208 41.89 -5.61 4.25
CA GLU A 208 42.99 -5.54 3.29
C GLU A 208 42.83 -6.55 2.14
N LEU A 209 41.58 -6.66 1.59
CA LEU A 209 41.28 -7.65 0.55
C LEU A 209 42.03 -7.34 -0.75
N PRO A 210 42.59 -8.33 -1.47
CA PRO A 210 43.37 -8.14 -2.68
C PRO A 210 42.47 -7.95 -3.93
N VAL A 211 41.44 -7.14 -3.84
CA VAL A 211 40.50 -6.84 -4.92
C VAL A 211 40.49 -5.33 -5.23
N ASP A 212 40.07 -4.99 -6.44
CA ASP A 212 39.86 -3.59 -6.82
C ASP A 212 38.61 -3.07 -6.10
N PRO A 213 38.64 -1.87 -5.46
CA PRO A 213 37.45 -1.30 -4.82
C PRO A 213 36.19 -1.21 -5.71
N ILE A 214 36.35 -1.18 -7.04
CA ILE A 214 35.22 -1.21 -7.95
C ILE A 214 34.38 -2.49 -7.86
N THR A 215 34.91 -3.57 -7.28
CA THR A 215 34.17 -4.82 -7.09
C THR A 215 33.05 -4.67 -6.06
N ALA A 216 33.12 -3.68 -5.18
CA ALA A 216 32.06 -3.31 -4.25
C ALA A 216 30.72 -3.04 -4.95
N TYR A 217 30.76 -2.62 -6.21
CA TYR A 217 29.58 -2.29 -7.02
C TYR A 217 29.06 -3.45 -7.86
N ASN A 218 29.73 -4.62 -7.89
CA ASN A 218 29.40 -5.72 -8.81
C ASN A 218 27.93 -6.16 -8.68
N HIS A 219 27.48 -6.47 -7.47
CA HIS A 219 26.13 -6.96 -7.20
C HIS A 219 25.08 -5.87 -7.46
N MET A 220 25.36 -4.63 -7.10
CA MET A 220 24.48 -3.49 -7.35
C MET A 220 24.29 -3.27 -8.86
N ALA A 221 25.38 -3.33 -9.64
CA ALA A 221 25.36 -3.19 -11.09
C ALA A 221 24.60 -4.34 -11.78
N ILE A 222 24.70 -5.57 -11.26
CA ILE A 222 23.95 -6.73 -11.76
C ILE A 222 22.44 -6.50 -11.56
N TYR A 223 22.02 -6.06 -10.38
CA TYR A 223 20.62 -5.80 -10.08
C TYR A 223 20.07 -4.64 -10.92
N LEU A 224 20.77 -3.52 -10.95
CA LEU A 224 20.39 -2.34 -11.72
C LEU A 224 20.25 -2.67 -13.21
N ARG A 225 21.22 -3.40 -13.79
CA ARG A 225 21.15 -3.85 -15.18
C ARG A 225 19.90 -4.69 -15.44
N TRP A 226 19.62 -5.65 -14.56
CA TRP A 226 18.44 -6.50 -14.69
C TRP A 226 17.15 -5.68 -14.68
N CYS A 227 17.05 -4.71 -13.79
CA CYS A 227 15.89 -3.80 -13.72
C CYS A 227 15.76 -2.93 -14.99
N MET A 228 16.85 -2.41 -15.51
CA MET A 228 16.86 -1.67 -16.79
C MET A 228 16.36 -2.51 -17.96
N GLU A 229 16.84 -3.76 -18.07
CA GLU A 229 16.49 -4.69 -19.15
C GLU A 229 15.01 -5.12 -19.08
N HIS A 230 14.37 -5.03 -17.89
CA HIS A 230 12.99 -5.45 -17.65
C HIS A 230 11.98 -4.30 -17.48
N ASP A 231 12.35 -3.07 -17.90
CA ASP A 231 11.48 -1.88 -17.86
C ASP A 231 11.00 -1.51 -16.45
N LEU A 232 11.83 -1.71 -15.43
CA LEU A 232 11.48 -1.48 -14.03
C LEU A 232 12.01 -0.12 -13.48
N MET A 233 12.55 0.76 -14.33
CA MET A 233 13.06 2.06 -13.91
C MET A 233 11.93 3.11 -13.83
N SER A 234 12.07 4.11 -12.94
CA SER A 234 11.11 5.21 -12.80
C SER A 234 11.09 6.12 -14.01
N GLU A 235 10.02 6.91 -14.16
CA GLU A 235 9.93 7.90 -15.25
C GLU A 235 11.04 8.96 -15.12
N GLU A 236 11.31 9.43 -13.91
CA GLU A 236 12.36 10.38 -13.60
C GLU A 236 13.74 9.83 -13.97
N PHE A 237 14.01 8.57 -13.64
CA PHE A 237 15.27 7.91 -14.04
C PHE A 237 15.41 7.83 -15.57
N ILE A 238 14.32 7.51 -16.27
CA ILE A 238 14.31 7.42 -17.73
C ILE A 238 14.46 8.81 -18.37
N GLU A 239 13.91 9.87 -17.78
CA GLU A 239 14.09 11.24 -18.27
C GLU A 239 15.54 11.68 -18.16
N GLU A 240 16.24 11.31 -17.09
CA GLU A 240 17.62 11.73 -16.84
C GLU A 240 18.65 10.81 -17.52
N TYR A 241 18.47 9.48 -17.42
CA TYR A 241 19.45 8.48 -17.85
C TYR A 241 18.94 7.55 -18.98
N GLY A 242 17.92 7.93 -19.72
CA GLY A 242 17.29 7.09 -20.74
C GLY A 242 18.26 6.65 -21.86
N GLU A 243 19.27 7.46 -22.19
CA GLU A 243 20.31 7.09 -23.16
C GLU A 243 21.16 5.90 -22.63
N VAL A 244 21.50 5.92 -21.34
CA VAL A 244 22.23 4.82 -20.68
C VAL A 244 21.40 3.54 -20.68
N VAL A 245 20.10 3.64 -20.34
CA VAL A 245 19.19 2.48 -20.36
C VAL A 245 19.09 1.88 -21.75
N GLN A 246 18.96 2.71 -22.80
CA GLN A 246 18.91 2.21 -24.18
C GLN A 246 20.23 1.56 -24.60
N GLN A 247 21.37 2.13 -24.19
CA GLN A 247 22.67 1.55 -24.49
C GLN A 247 22.87 0.21 -23.78
N VAL A 248 22.51 0.09 -22.49
CA VAL A 248 22.55 -1.17 -21.74
C VAL A 248 21.71 -2.26 -22.41
N LYS A 249 20.50 -1.92 -22.91
CA LYS A 249 19.65 -2.86 -23.65
C LYS A 249 20.20 -3.27 -24.99
N ALA A 250 20.94 -2.38 -25.67
CA ALA A 250 21.47 -2.63 -27.02
C ALA A 250 22.85 -3.32 -27.00
N ASP A 251 23.73 -2.85 -26.13
CA ASP A 251 25.10 -3.34 -25.95
C ASP A 251 25.55 -3.11 -24.50
N PRO A 252 25.24 -4.03 -23.60
CA PRO A 252 25.54 -3.89 -22.18
C PRO A 252 27.05 -3.81 -21.88
N ALA A 253 27.92 -4.33 -22.78
CA ALA A 253 29.38 -4.23 -22.63
C ALA A 253 29.92 -2.79 -22.89
N GLY A 254 29.12 -1.95 -23.51
CA GLY A 254 29.47 -0.56 -23.78
C GLY A 254 29.33 0.41 -22.60
N VAL A 255 28.76 -0.05 -21.47
CA VAL A 255 28.55 0.74 -20.25
C VAL A 255 29.03 -0.04 -19.04
N ASP A 256 29.97 0.50 -18.27
CA ASP A 256 30.29 -0.05 -16.96
C ASP A 256 29.33 0.55 -15.90
N LEU A 257 28.31 -0.22 -15.54
CA LEU A 257 27.31 0.21 -14.55
C LEU A 257 27.88 0.36 -13.14
N ARG A 258 29.06 -0.17 -12.83
CA ARG A 258 29.74 0.05 -11.55
C ARG A 258 30.25 1.50 -11.48
N GLU A 259 30.88 1.98 -12.57
CA GLU A 259 31.29 3.38 -12.68
C GLU A 259 30.08 4.32 -12.72
N PHE A 260 29.00 3.91 -13.40
CA PHE A 260 27.76 4.68 -13.42
C PHE A 260 27.14 4.84 -12.02
N ILE A 261 27.09 3.78 -11.22
CA ILE A 261 26.59 3.86 -9.83
C ILE A 261 27.50 4.76 -8.98
N ARG A 262 28.82 4.64 -9.14
CA ARG A 262 29.77 5.46 -8.40
C ARG A 262 29.64 6.95 -8.75
N ASP A 263 29.59 7.28 -10.03
CA ASP A 263 29.76 8.64 -10.52
C ASP A 263 28.44 9.42 -10.67
N GLU A 264 27.32 8.73 -10.93
CA GLU A 264 26.02 9.34 -11.21
C GLU A 264 24.97 9.07 -10.14
N LEU A 265 25.12 7.99 -9.33
CA LEU A 265 24.16 7.61 -8.29
C LEU A 265 24.74 7.72 -6.87
N ASP A 266 25.77 8.53 -6.66
CA ASP A 266 26.41 8.77 -5.35
C ASP A 266 26.80 7.48 -4.61
N SER A 267 27.18 6.42 -5.33
CA SER A 267 27.54 5.09 -4.82
C SER A 267 26.39 4.30 -4.17
N CYS A 268 25.15 4.76 -4.30
CA CYS A 268 23.97 4.17 -3.66
C CYS A 268 22.94 3.70 -4.68
N LEU A 269 22.18 2.66 -4.33
CA LEU A 269 20.92 2.33 -4.97
C LEU A 269 19.75 2.73 -4.06
N PHE A 270 18.85 3.54 -4.59
CA PHE A 270 17.64 3.98 -3.90
C PHE A 270 16.39 3.37 -4.54
N ALA A 271 15.38 3.08 -3.73
CA ALA A 271 14.11 2.55 -4.21
C ALA A 271 13.40 3.50 -5.20
N VAL A 272 13.60 4.80 -5.06
CA VAL A 272 13.06 5.84 -5.97
C VAL A 272 13.57 5.73 -7.42
N LEU A 273 14.69 5.04 -7.66
CA LEU A 273 15.20 4.79 -9.01
C LEU A 273 14.28 3.91 -9.85
N PHE A 274 13.38 3.16 -9.21
CA PHE A 274 12.53 2.16 -9.84
C PHE A 274 11.08 2.63 -9.96
N ASN A 275 10.39 2.17 -11.01
CA ASN A 275 8.95 2.38 -11.14
C ASN A 275 8.21 1.58 -10.08
N HIS A 276 6.88 1.77 -10.00
CA HIS A 276 6.03 1.12 -9.00
C HIS A 276 6.27 -0.40 -8.88
N GLN A 277 6.41 -1.13 -10.00
CA GLN A 277 6.65 -2.57 -10.00
C GLN A 277 8.09 -2.92 -9.57
N GLY A 278 9.07 -2.18 -10.05
CA GLY A 278 10.48 -2.35 -9.68
C GLY A 278 10.73 -2.04 -8.21
N HIS A 279 10.13 -1.00 -7.70
CA HIS A 279 10.18 -0.63 -6.29
C HIS A 279 9.53 -1.73 -5.40
N ALA A 280 8.33 -2.23 -5.74
CA ALA A 280 7.69 -3.33 -5.02
C ALA A 280 8.55 -4.59 -4.98
N PHE A 281 9.13 -4.94 -6.12
CA PHE A 281 10.03 -6.08 -6.19
C PHE A 281 11.32 -5.86 -5.39
N ALA A 282 11.89 -4.65 -5.42
CA ALA A 282 13.05 -4.29 -4.63
C ALA A 282 12.78 -4.43 -3.13
N SER A 283 11.66 -3.91 -2.64
CA SER A 283 11.25 -4.04 -1.24
C SER A 283 11.07 -5.51 -0.82
N TYR A 284 10.54 -6.35 -1.69
CA TYR A 284 10.38 -7.79 -1.45
C TYR A 284 11.71 -8.55 -1.48
N TYR A 285 12.64 -8.15 -2.35
CA TYR A 285 13.82 -8.96 -2.65
C TYR A 285 15.11 -8.38 -2.05
N TYR A 286 15.17 -7.06 -1.84
CA TYR A 286 16.31 -6.37 -1.25
C TYR A 286 16.07 -5.96 0.20
N GLY A 287 14.81 -5.98 0.66
CA GLY A 287 14.43 -5.62 2.03
C GLY A 287 14.90 -6.63 3.07
N GLU A 288 14.71 -6.28 4.35
CA GLU A 288 15.05 -7.14 5.49
C GLU A 288 14.10 -8.34 5.58
N SER A 289 14.37 -9.40 4.84
CA SER A 289 13.65 -10.67 4.99
C SER A 289 14.61 -11.87 4.99
N ASP A 290 14.24 -12.93 5.71
CA ASP A 290 15.07 -14.12 5.83
C ASP A 290 15.11 -14.95 4.52
N ASP A 291 14.06 -14.88 3.66
CA ASP A 291 14.00 -15.51 2.34
C ASP A 291 12.68 -15.09 1.63
N PRO A 292 12.69 -14.57 0.41
CA PRO A 292 13.85 -14.35 -0.46
C PRO A 292 14.61 -13.06 -0.14
N TYR A 293 15.93 -13.05 -0.31
CA TYR A 293 16.78 -11.93 -0.02
C TYR A 293 17.95 -11.84 -1.03
N TYR A 294 18.08 -10.70 -1.71
CA TYR A 294 19.07 -10.56 -2.78
C TYR A 294 20.51 -10.73 -2.32
N PRO A 295 20.97 -10.12 -1.21
CA PRO A 295 22.31 -10.37 -0.68
C PRO A 295 22.59 -11.84 -0.39
N ALA A 296 21.61 -12.59 0.13
CA ALA A 296 21.77 -14.03 0.35
C ALA A 296 21.89 -14.82 -0.96
N ASP A 297 21.16 -14.43 -2.01
CA ASP A 297 21.29 -15.09 -3.32
C ASP A 297 22.63 -14.80 -3.97
N ILE A 298 23.20 -13.58 -3.79
CA ILE A 298 24.56 -13.25 -4.25
C ILE A 298 25.59 -14.11 -3.55
N ASP A 299 25.49 -14.23 -2.23
CA ASP A 299 26.40 -15.01 -1.43
C ASP A 299 26.32 -16.51 -1.76
N ASN A 300 25.10 -17.06 -1.89
CA ASN A 300 24.87 -18.42 -2.33
C ASN A 300 25.43 -18.66 -3.76
N HIS A 301 25.29 -17.68 -4.66
CA HIS A 301 25.84 -17.80 -6.01
C HIS A 301 27.37 -17.76 -6.02
N ALA A 302 28.00 -16.96 -5.14
CA ALA A 302 29.44 -16.96 -4.95
C ALA A 302 29.92 -18.33 -4.42
N LEU A 303 29.17 -18.93 -3.46
CA LEU A 303 29.43 -20.30 -2.98
C LEU A 303 29.35 -21.34 -4.10
N GLU A 304 28.35 -21.26 -4.98
CA GLU A 304 28.22 -22.16 -6.13
C GLU A 304 29.35 -21.96 -7.14
N TYR A 305 29.75 -20.72 -7.38
CA TYR A 305 30.81 -20.36 -8.33
C TYR A 305 32.20 -20.84 -7.91
N PHE A 306 32.61 -20.57 -6.66
CA PHE A 306 33.92 -20.94 -6.13
C PHE A 306 33.98 -22.36 -5.59
N GLY A 307 32.85 -22.93 -5.18
CA GLY A 307 32.77 -24.18 -4.42
C GLY A 307 33.14 -23.98 -2.93
N SER A 308 32.68 -24.90 -2.10
CA SER A 308 32.75 -24.76 -0.63
C SER A 308 34.17 -24.58 -0.06
N GLU A 309 35.19 -25.22 -0.66
CA GLU A 309 36.57 -25.15 -0.17
C GLU A 309 37.17 -23.73 -0.35
N GLN A 310 36.98 -23.15 -1.54
CA GLN A 310 37.51 -21.82 -1.84
C GLN A 310 36.68 -20.72 -1.21
N TYR A 311 35.35 -20.87 -1.19
CA TYR A 311 34.43 -19.91 -0.57
C TYR A 311 34.74 -19.68 0.92
N HIS A 312 35.11 -20.73 1.67
CA HIS A 312 35.49 -20.62 3.09
C HIS A 312 37.01 -20.47 3.31
N SER A 313 37.75 -20.08 2.31
CA SER A 313 39.19 -19.85 2.45
C SER A 313 39.50 -18.56 3.20
N ASP A 314 40.66 -18.54 3.91
CA ASP A 314 41.15 -17.34 4.59
C ASP A 314 41.40 -16.17 3.61
N GLU A 315 41.51 -16.42 2.31
CA GLU A 315 41.72 -15.40 1.29
C GLU A 315 40.47 -14.51 1.13
N PHE A 316 39.29 -15.09 1.25
CA PHE A 316 38.04 -14.35 1.05
C PHE A 316 37.54 -13.67 2.32
N GLN A 317 37.96 -14.09 3.50
CA GLN A 317 37.61 -13.48 4.80
C GLN A 317 36.10 -13.25 4.94
N ASP A 318 35.29 -14.22 4.52
CA ASP A 318 33.82 -14.18 4.48
C ASP A 318 33.21 -13.15 3.50
N GLU A 319 34.01 -12.62 2.55
CA GLU A 319 33.59 -11.64 1.53
C GLU A 319 33.71 -12.20 0.11
N ALA A 320 33.39 -13.48 -0.08
CA ALA A 320 33.58 -14.17 -1.36
C ALA A 320 32.85 -13.48 -2.54
N TYR A 321 31.71 -12.84 -2.29
CA TYR A 321 30.95 -12.10 -3.31
C TYR A 321 31.70 -10.91 -3.93
N LEU A 322 32.71 -10.36 -3.27
CA LEU A 322 33.58 -9.28 -3.79
C LEU A 322 34.60 -9.81 -4.81
N PHE A 323 34.86 -11.11 -4.82
CA PHE A 323 35.83 -11.76 -5.70
C PHE A 323 35.23 -12.33 -6.97
N VAL A 324 33.89 -12.30 -7.12
CA VAL A 324 33.26 -12.81 -8.33
C VAL A 324 33.58 -11.97 -9.56
N PRO A 325 33.64 -12.58 -10.75
CA PRO A 325 33.89 -11.83 -11.97
C PRO A 325 32.69 -10.91 -12.30
N PHE A 326 33.01 -9.76 -12.92
CA PHE A 326 32.00 -8.89 -13.48
C PHE A 326 32.02 -9.03 -15.02
N ASP A 327 31.42 -10.12 -15.50
CA ASP A 327 31.34 -10.45 -16.92
C ASP A 327 29.93 -10.91 -17.31
N GLU A 328 29.74 -11.12 -18.60
CA GLU A 328 28.44 -11.49 -19.15
C GLU A 328 27.99 -12.87 -18.69
N ASP A 329 28.89 -13.84 -18.53
CA ASP A 329 28.52 -15.19 -18.12
C ASP A 329 28.03 -15.21 -16.67
N TYR A 330 28.69 -14.45 -15.78
CA TYR A 330 28.25 -14.30 -14.37
C TYR A 330 26.93 -13.54 -14.28
N TYR A 331 26.82 -12.42 -15.04
CA TYR A 331 25.55 -11.70 -15.10
C TYR A 331 24.39 -12.60 -15.54
N GLN A 332 24.55 -13.38 -16.61
CA GLN A 332 23.48 -14.25 -17.12
C GLN A 332 23.10 -15.37 -16.12
N ALA A 333 24.02 -15.78 -15.28
CA ALA A 333 23.72 -16.73 -14.21
C ALA A 333 22.89 -16.08 -13.11
N MET A 334 23.30 -14.92 -12.62
CA MET A 334 22.55 -14.14 -11.61
C MET A 334 21.20 -13.63 -12.13
N ALA A 335 21.12 -13.19 -13.39
CA ALA A 335 19.87 -12.77 -14.01
C ALA A 335 18.79 -13.85 -13.98
N LYS A 336 19.16 -15.13 -14.09
CA LYS A 336 18.21 -16.26 -13.95
C LYS A 336 17.70 -16.42 -12.52
N VAL A 337 18.54 -16.14 -11.53
CA VAL A 337 18.16 -16.16 -10.11
C VAL A 337 17.15 -15.05 -9.87
N ILE A 338 17.48 -13.81 -10.25
CA ILE A 338 16.60 -12.66 -10.11
C ILE A 338 15.27 -12.88 -10.84
N ALA A 339 15.30 -13.36 -12.09
CA ALA A 339 14.09 -13.64 -12.87
C ALA A 339 13.20 -14.70 -12.21
N LYS A 340 13.78 -15.73 -11.59
CA LYS A 340 13.03 -16.74 -10.83
C LYS A 340 12.36 -16.13 -9.59
N ARG A 341 13.08 -15.26 -8.84
CA ARG A 341 12.53 -14.55 -7.68
C ARG A 341 11.39 -13.61 -8.10
N PHE A 342 11.58 -12.88 -9.20
CA PHE A 342 10.55 -12.00 -9.76
C PHE A 342 9.30 -12.77 -10.20
N ALA A 343 9.45 -13.89 -10.90
CA ALA A 343 8.33 -14.74 -11.33
C ALA A 343 7.58 -15.35 -10.12
N ASN A 344 8.31 -15.79 -9.08
CA ASN A 344 7.71 -16.31 -7.86
C ASN A 344 6.92 -15.21 -7.13
N TRP A 345 7.49 -14.01 -7.01
CA TRP A 345 6.83 -12.86 -6.43
C TRP A 345 5.54 -12.49 -7.18
N GLN A 346 5.58 -12.43 -8.51
CA GLN A 346 4.39 -12.20 -9.35
C GLN A 346 3.37 -13.34 -9.22
N GLY A 347 3.82 -14.58 -9.08
CA GLY A 347 2.97 -15.75 -8.90
C GLY A 347 2.27 -15.76 -7.53
N GLN A 348 2.94 -15.36 -6.47
CA GLN A 348 2.36 -15.20 -5.13
C GLN A 348 1.31 -14.09 -5.12
N ALA A 349 1.60 -12.96 -5.77
CA ALA A 349 0.64 -11.88 -5.97
C ALA A 349 -0.62 -12.33 -6.75
N SER A 350 -0.50 -13.38 -7.59
CA SER A 350 -1.60 -13.91 -8.40
C SER A 350 -2.43 -15.00 -7.69
N THR A 351 -1.90 -15.66 -6.66
CA THR A 351 -2.51 -16.84 -6.02
C THR A 351 -3.06 -16.60 -4.63
N GLY A 352 -2.76 -15.46 -3.97
CA GLY A 352 -3.28 -15.12 -2.64
C GLY A 352 -2.90 -16.10 -1.51
N GLU A 353 -1.88 -16.96 -1.72
CA GLU A 353 -1.42 -17.90 -0.70
C GLU A 353 -0.15 -17.39 -0.01
N SER A 354 -0.35 -16.66 1.09
CA SER A 354 0.71 -16.50 2.09
C SER A 354 0.65 -17.70 3.05
N GLU A 355 1.55 -18.66 2.89
CA GLU A 355 1.86 -19.61 3.95
C GLU A 355 2.66 -18.89 5.07
N HIS A 356 1.96 -18.27 6.01
CA HIS A 356 2.54 -18.02 7.31
C HIS A 356 2.26 -19.24 8.20
N PRO A 357 3.28 -19.86 8.80
CA PRO A 357 3.06 -20.85 9.85
C PRO A 357 2.37 -20.16 11.04
N ALA A 358 1.25 -20.72 11.47
CA ALA A 358 0.51 -20.26 12.63
C ALA A 358 1.43 -20.20 13.88
N PRO A 359 1.32 -19.15 14.72
CA PRO A 359 2.05 -19.13 16.00
C PRO A 359 1.53 -20.28 16.87
N ILE A 360 2.43 -21.12 17.30
CA ILE A 360 2.18 -22.10 18.35
C ILE A 360 2.04 -21.32 19.66
N LEU A 361 0.84 -21.41 20.27
CA LEU A 361 0.38 -21.03 21.60
C LEU A 361 1.38 -20.38 22.55
#